data_a907d024392d9e0c230c66e0ab6166f7
#
_entry.id   a907d024392d9e0c230c66e0ab6166f7
#
_cell.length_a   1.000
_cell.length_b   1.000
_cell.length_c   1.000
_cell.angle_alpha   90.00
_cell.angle_beta   90.00
_cell.angle_gamma   90.00
#
_symmetry.space_group_name_H-M   'P 1'
#
loop_
_entity.id
_entity.type
_entity.pdbx_description
1 polymer ?
#
loop_
_entity_poly.entity_id
_entity_poly.type
_entity_poly.pdbx_seq_one_letter_code
_entity_poly.pdbx_strand_id
1 'polypeptide(L)'
;MSDEAARRVTFSFAAPVDNAAAWNLDLDVFANGLLQAFPGASATREGELGPHPSDALRIEIPLGGGAWLEGLVTMPYPKVGSVLALTASAAEAAVLARWIRDFYAPSPDLVYFTSDLALDQGATDYGQIPSSGDTQAIACVLQEHIDDMDE
;
A
#
# COMPACT_ATOMS: atom_id res chain seq x y z
N MET A 1 21.78 -14.82 10.21
CA MET A 1 21.36 -14.54 10.16
C MET A 1 20.81 -13.53 9.88
N SER A 2 20.79 -13.26 9.89
CA SER A 2 20.62 -12.14 9.36
C SER A 2 19.30 -11.71 8.94
N ASP A 3 18.54 -12.39 8.71
CA ASP A 3 17.25 -12.15 8.34
C ASP A 3 16.46 -11.41 9.29
N GLU A 4 16.87 -11.36 10.44
CA GLU A 4 16.20 -10.62 11.42
C GLU A 4 16.22 -9.17 11.08
N ALA A 5 16.98 -8.79 10.14
CA ALA A 5 17.13 -7.40 9.89
C ALA A 5 16.24 -6.89 8.79
N ALA A 6 15.15 -7.53 8.49
CA ALA A 6 14.23 -6.99 7.51
C ALA A 6 13.80 -5.59 7.95
N ARG A 7 14.17 -4.60 7.15
CA ARG A 7 13.86 -3.21 7.45
C ARG A 7 12.36 -2.97 7.28
N ARG A 8 11.78 -2.25 8.22
CA ARG A 8 10.36 -1.90 8.15
C ARG A 8 10.22 -0.42 7.87
N VAL A 9 9.41 -0.10 6.89
CA VAL A 9 9.14 1.28 6.51
C VAL A 9 7.65 1.39 6.19
N THR A 10 7.17 2.60 6.03
CA THR A 10 5.81 2.80 5.57
C THR A 10 5.84 3.00 4.06
N PHE A 11 5.22 2.07 3.34
CA PHE A 11 5.08 2.18 1.90
C PHE A 11 3.76 2.84 1.56
N SER A 12 3.74 3.65 0.52
CA SER A 12 2.52 4.27 0.01
C SER A 12 2.29 3.79 -1.42
N PHE A 13 1.13 3.23 -1.68
CA PHE A 13 0.74 2.77 -3.01
C PHE A 13 -0.35 3.67 -3.55
N ALA A 14 -0.25 4.05 -4.82
CA ALA A 14 -1.19 5.00 -5.40
C ALA A 14 -1.22 4.86 -6.92
N ALA A 15 -2.21 5.51 -7.53
CA ALA A 15 -2.29 5.61 -8.97
C ALA A 15 -1.18 6.52 -9.49
N PRO A 16 -0.91 6.50 -10.79
CA PRO A 16 0.13 7.37 -11.35
C PRO A 16 -0.12 8.84 -11.03
N VAL A 17 0.96 9.57 -10.81
CA VAL A 17 0.87 10.98 -10.43
C VAL A 17 0.10 11.80 -11.47
N ASP A 18 0.29 11.48 -12.75
CA ASP A 18 -0.37 12.21 -13.82
C ASP A 18 -1.77 11.67 -14.13
N ASN A 19 -2.24 10.69 -13.35
CA ASN A 19 -3.58 10.14 -13.52
C ASN A 19 -4.08 9.68 -12.16
N ALA A 20 -4.19 10.61 -11.23
CA ALA A 20 -4.41 10.31 -9.82
C ALA A 20 -5.73 9.59 -9.56
N ALA A 21 -6.71 9.75 -10.43
CA ALA A 21 -8.00 9.10 -10.27
C ALA A 21 -8.11 7.78 -11.05
N ALA A 22 -6.98 7.25 -11.52
CA ALA A 22 -6.99 6.05 -12.36
C ALA A 22 -7.60 4.84 -11.64
N TRP A 23 -7.46 4.76 -10.32
CA TRP A 23 -8.03 3.64 -9.57
C TRP A 23 -9.52 3.81 -9.31
N ASN A 24 -10.08 5.00 -9.51
CA ASN A 24 -11.46 5.27 -9.18
C ASN A 24 -11.73 4.88 -7.73
N LEU A 25 -10.90 5.35 -6.83
CA LEU A 25 -10.85 4.88 -5.46
C LEU A 25 -12.19 5.07 -4.76
N ASP A 26 -12.64 4.03 -4.08
CA ASP A 26 -13.88 4.02 -3.31
C ASP A 26 -13.62 3.18 -2.07
N LEU A 27 -13.75 3.80 -0.89
CA LEU A 27 -13.38 3.11 0.34
C LEU A 27 -14.27 1.92 0.64
N ASP A 28 -15.55 1.99 0.31
CA ASP A 28 -16.46 0.86 0.56
C ASP A 28 -16.13 -0.31 -0.35
N VAL A 29 -15.87 -0.04 -1.62
CA VAL A 29 -15.50 -1.08 -2.58
C VAL A 29 -14.16 -1.69 -2.16
N PHE A 30 -13.21 -0.85 -1.78
CA PHE A 30 -11.91 -1.33 -1.33
C PHE A 30 -12.05 -2.22 -0.10
N ALA A 31 -12.82 -1.77 0.89
CA ALA A 31 -13.01 -2.53 2.12
C ALA A 31 -13.66 -3.88 1.84
N ASN A 32 -14.71 -3.90 1.04
CA ASN A 32 -15.42 -5.15 0.75
C ASN A 32 -14.51 -6.13 0.02
N GLY A 33 -13.76 -5.66 -0.95
CA GLY A 33 -12.84 -6.54 -1.69
C GLY A 33 -11.74 -7.08 -0.81
N LEU A 34 -11.20 -6.23 0.05
CA LEU A 34 -10.13 -6.64 0.95
C LEU A 34 -10.61 -7.72 1.91
N LEU A 35 -11.80 -7.53 2.50
CA LEU A 35 -12.33 -8.48 3.47
C LEU A 35 -12.62 -9.83 2.83
N GLN A 36 -13.00 -9.83 1.56
CA GLN A 36 -13.21 -11.09 0.86
C GLN A 36 -11.90 -11.77 0.51
N ALA A 37 -10.89 -10.99 0.19
CA ALA A 37 -9.60 -11.56 -0.23
C ALA A 37 -8.77 -12.09 0.93
N PHE A 38 -8.92 -11.49 2.11
CA PHE A 38 -8.10 -11.82 3.28
C PHE A 38 -9.00 -12.21 4.45
N PRO A 39 -9.33 -13.48 4.60
CA PRO A 39 -10.18 -13.90 5.73
C PRO A 39 -9.55 -13.52 7.06
N GLY A 40 -10.35 -12.95 7.94
CA GLY A 40 -9.86 -12.48 9.22
C GLY A 40 -9.39 -11.03 9.22
N ALA A 41 -9.35 -10.39 8.05
CA ALA A 41 -8.99 -8.98 7.97
C ALA A 41 -10.10 -8.10 8.52
N SER A 42 -9.74 -6.87 8.90
CA SER A 42 -10.72 -5.88 9.34
C SER A 42 -10.51 -4.59 8.57
N ALA A 43 -11.58 -3.81 8.45
CA ALA A 43 -11.56 -2.52 7.81
C ALA A 43 -12.52 -1.61 8.55
N THR A 44 -12.01 -0.47 9.02
CA THR A 44 -12.79 0.46 9.85
C THR A 44 -12.70 1.86 9.27
N ARG A 45 -13.87 2.46 9.01
CA ARG A 45 -13.91 3.84 8.48
C ARG A 45 -13.52 4.80 9.60
N GLU A 46 -12.71 5.78 9.22
CA GLU A 46 -12.31 6.85 10.11
C GLU A 46 -12.44 8.17 9.35
N GLY A 47 -12.21 9.29 10.04
CA GLY A 47 -12.08 10.52 9.32
C GLY A 47 -13.25 11.47 9.41
N GLU A 48 -14.14 11.24 10.35
CA GLU A 48 -15.26 12.14 10.51
C GLU A 48 -15.04 13.18 11.60
N LEU A 49 -13.82 13.30 12.06
CA LEU A 49 -13.49 14.26 13.10
C LEU A 49 -12.82 15.47 12.50
N GLY A 50 -13.20 16.64 12.96
CA GLY A 50 -12.51 17.86 12.60
C GLY A 50 -13.24 18.65 11.53
N PRO A 51 -12.78 19.87 11.27
CA PRO A 51 -13.44 20.78 10.36
C PRO A 51 -13.30 20.39 8.90
N HIS A 52 -12.33 19.55 8.58
CA HIS A 52 -12.13 19.09 7.21
C HIS A 52 -12.15 17.58 7.19
N PRO A 53 -13.33 16.99 7.20
CA PRO A 53 -13.40 15.53 7.21
C PRO A 53 -12.78 15.00 5.94
N SER A 54 -11.81 14.12 6.12
CA SER A 54 -11.26 13.37 5.00
C SER A 54 -11.59 11.93 5.25
N ASP A 55 -11.94 11.24 4.19
CA ASP A 55 -12.27 9.83 4.32
C ASP A 55 -11.01 9.02 4.49
N ALA A 56 -11.03 8.12 5.45
CA ALA A 56 -9.92 7.20 5.70
C ALA A 56 -10.46 5.86 6.11
N LEU A 57 -9.69 4.81 5.82
CA LEU A 57 -10.05 3.45 6.15
C LEU A 57 -8.83 2.77 6.78
N ARG A 58 -8.98 2.33 8.03
CA ARG A 58 -7.92 1.57 8.70
C ARG A 58 -8.12 0.10 8.40
N ILE A 59 -7.06 -0.56 7.97
CA ILE A 59 -7.16 -1.98 7.61
C ILE A 59 -6.12 -2.77 8.39
N GLU A 60 -6.48 -4.02 8.72
CA GLU A 60 -5.58 -4.96 9.37
C GLU A 60 -5.73 -6.29 8.65
N ILE A 61 -4.60 -6.84 8.24
CA ILE A 61 -4.59 -8.06 7.42
C ILE A 61 -3.75 -9.11 8.14
N PRO A 62 -4.31 -10.28 8.46
CA PRO A 62 -3.52 -11.36 9.06
C PRO A 62 -2.60 -11.97 8.00
N LEU A 63 -1.33 -12.09 8.35
CA LEU A 63 -0.33 -12.63 7.44
C LEU A 63 0.06 -14.07 7.76
N GLY A 64 -0.54 -14.65 8.83
CA GLY A 64 -0.18 -15.99 9.25
C GLY A 64 0.93 -15.95 10.30
N GLY A 65 1.01 -17.01 11.10
CA GLY A 65 2.05 -17.09 12.12
C GLY A 65 1.98 -16.03 13.19
N GLY A 66 0.82 -15.42 13.38
CA GLY A 66 0.67 -14.37 14.37
C GLY A 66 1.05 -12.98 13.89
N ALA A 67 1.48 -12.84 12.65
CA ALA A 67 1.87 -11.55 12.10
C ALA A 67 0.66 -10.85 11.47
N TRP A 68 0.66 -9.53 11.53
CA TRP A 68 -0.39 -8.69 10.98
C TRP A 68 0.22 -7.55 10.20
N LEU A 69 -0.46 -7.16 9.14
CA LEU A 69 -0.10 -5.96 8.38
C LEU A 69 -1.15 -4.90 8.67
N GLU A 70 -0.69 -3.75 9.15
CA GLU A 70 -1.58 -2.60 9.35
C GLU A 70 -1.49 -1.68 8.17
N GLY A 71 -2.62 -1.13 7.78
CA GLY A 71 -2.65 -0.20 6.67
C GLY A 71 -3.65 0.91 6.89
N LEU A 72 -3.55 1.91 6.03
CA LEU A 72 -4.44 3.05 6.07
C LEU A 72 -4.70 3.49 4.63
N VAL A 73 -5.97 3.55 4.27
CA VAL A 73 -6.36 4.08 2.96
C VAL A 73 -6.86 5.49 3.19
N THR A 74 -6.28 6.45 2.49
CA THR A 74 -6.70 7.84 2.61
C THR A 74 -7.27 8.31 1.29
N MET A 75 -8.32 9.11 1.35
CA MET A 75 -8.98 9.62 0.16
C MET A 75 -9.32 11.10 0.38
N PRO A 76 -8.31 11.99 0.26
CA PRO A 76 -8.54 13.42 0.51
C PRO A 76 -9.44 14.07 -0.52
N TYR A 77 -9.56 13.49 -1.71
CA TYR A 77 -10.44 14.00 -2.76
C TYR A 77 -11.21 12.83 -3.34
N PRO A 78 -12.39 13.07 -3.90
CA PRO A 78 -13.17 11.98 -4.49
C PRO A 78 -12.34 11.19 -5.50
N LYS A 79 -12.29 9.87 -5.31
CA LYS A 79 -11.64 8.91 -6.19
C LYS A 79 -10.13 9.05 -6.26
N VAL A 80 -9.53 9.88 -5.41
CA VAL A 80 -8.09 10.11 -5.38
C VAL A 80 -7.58 9.84 -3.98
N GLY A 81 -6.58 8.99 -3.86
CA GLY A 81 -5.99 8.71 -2.57
C GLY A 81 -4.87 7.70 -2.67
N SER A 82 -4.49 7.15 -1.53
CA SER A 82 -3.39 6.21 -1.46
C SER A 82 -3.65 5.16 -0.40
N VAL A 83 -2.93 4.06 -0.50
CA VAL A 83 -2.98 2.95 0.45
C VAL A 83 -1.62 2.85 1.09
N LEU A 84 -1.57 2.97 2.41
CA LEU A 84 -0.32 2.90 3.16
C LEU A 84 -0.18 1.53 3.80
N ALA A 85 1.00 0.94 3.67
CA ALA A 85 1.38 -0.23 4.44
C ALA A 85 2.28 0.28 5.55
N LEU A 86 1.77 0.27 6.78
CA LEU A 86 2.39 0.97 7.90
C LEU A 86 3.44 0.08 8.54
N THR A 87 4.67 0.60 8.63
CA THR A 87 5.77 -0.08 9.33
C THR A 87 5.86 -1.54 8.91
N ALA A 88 6.07 -1.74 7.61
CA ALA A 88 6.05 -3.08 7.01
C ALA A 88 7.37 -3.39 6.34
N SER A 89 7.73 -4.66 6.31
CA SER A 89 8.84 -5.10 5.49
C SER A 89 8.40 -5.17 4.03
N ALA A 90 9.39 -5.28 3.14
CA ALA A 90 9.09 -5.41 1.72
C ALA A 90 8.19 -6.63 1.44
N ALA A 91 8.46 -7.75 2.11
CA ALA A 91 7.67 -8.95 1.91
C ALA A 91 6.24 -8.77 2.37
N GLU A 92 6.04 -8.10 3.51
CA GLU A 92 4.70 -7.86 4.02
C GLU A 92 3.93 -6.90 3.13
N ALA A 93 4.57 -5.80 2.73
CA ALA A 93 3.92 -4.81 1.88
C ALA A 93 3.58 -5.39 0.52
N ALA A 94 4.39 -6.33 0.02
CA ALA A 94 4.16 -6.94 -1.27
C ALA A 94 2.83 -7.72 -1.32
N VAL A 95 2.41 -8.29 -0.19
CA VAL A 95 1.13 -8.99 -0.14
C VAL A 95 -0.01 -8.04 -0.48
N LEU A 96 -0.01 -6.89 0.15
CA LEU A 96 -1.04 -5.88 -0.11
C LEU A 96 -0.92 -5.33 -1.53
N ALA A 97 0.30 -5.03 -1.96
CA ALA A 97 0.51 -4.46 -3.28
C ALA A 97 0.04 -5.40 -4.38
N ARG A 98 0.28 -6.70 -4.21
CA ARG A 98 -0.15 -7.68 -5.21
C ARG A 98 -1.69 -7.72 -5.32
N TRP A 99 -2.37 -7.68 -4.17
CA TRP A 99 -3.83 -7.67 -4.20
C TRP A 99 -4.35 -6.42 -4.90
N ILE A 100 -3.76 -5.25 -4.59
CA ILE A 100 -4.18 -4.02 -5.25
C ILE A 100 -3.98 -4.13 -6.76
N ARG A 101 -2.83 -4.64 -7.19
CA ARG A 101 -2.51 -4.75 -8.61
C ARG A 101 -3.46 -5.70 -9.34
N ASP A 102 -3.73 -6.86 -8.73
CA ASP A 102 -4.41 -7.93 -9.43
C ASP A 102 -5.93 -7.85 -9.32
N PHE A 103 -6.44 -7.22 -8.26
CA PHE A 103 -7.87 -7.29 -8.01
C PHE A 103 -8.53 -5.92 -7.85
N TYR A 104 -7.81 -4.91 -7.40
CA TYR A 104 -8.44 -3.62 -7.17
C TYR A 104 -8.19 -2.63 -8.29
N ALA A 105 -6.96 -2.45 -8.72
CA ALA A 105 -6.62 -1.49 -9.76
C ALA A 105 -7.22 -1.95 -11.09
N PRO A 106 -7.68 -1.04 -11.92
CA PRO A 106 -8.29 -1.43 -13.21
C PRO A 106 -7.29 -2.08 -14.16
N SER A 107 -5.99 -1.85 -13.94
CA SER A 107 -4.97 -2.41 -14.80
C SER A 107 -3.72 -2.64 -13.97
N PRO A 108 -2.95 -3.71 -14.23
CA PRO A 108 -1.79 -4.03 -13.41
C PRO A 108 -0.63 -3.05 -13.52
N ASP A 109 -0.65 -2.17 -14.50
CA ASP A 109 0.43 -1.19 -14.65
C ASP A 109 0.11 0.13 -13.96
N LEU A 110 -0.95 0.18 -13.15
CA LEU A 110 -1.39 1.42 -12.53
C LEU A 110 -1.06 1.50 -11.03
N VAL A 111 -0.15 0.68 -10.52
CA VAL A 111 0.20 0.73 -9.10
C VAL A 111 1.62 1.27 -8.95
N TYR A 112 1.74 2.43 -8.35
CA TYR A 112 3.01 3.10 -8.09
C TYR A 112 3.23 3.17 -6.59
N PHE A 113 4.47 3.38 -6.18
CA PHE A 113 4.78 3.37 -4.75
C PHE A 113 5.88 4.37 -4.41
N THR A 114 5.89 4.78 -3.16
CA THR A 114 7.01 5.47 -2.54
C THR A 114 7.07 5.01 -1.08
N SER A 115 7.94 5.61 -0.29
CA SER A 115 8.08 5.24 1.11
C SER A 115 8.42 6.47 1.92
N ASP A 116 8.29 6.36 3.25
CA ASP A 116 8.69 7.44 4.13
C ASP A 116 10.20 7.69 4.05
N LEU A 117 11.00 6.65 3.75
CA LEU A 117 12.43 6.85 3.52
C LEU A 117 12.67 7.79 2.35
N ALA A 118 11.98 7.55 1.24
CA ALA A 118 12.14 8.37 0.05
C ALA A 118 11.68 9.79 0.32
N LEU A 119 10.56 9.94 1.01
CA LEU A 119 10.03 11.26 1.30
C LEU A 119 10.97 12.04 2.22
N ASP A 120 11.56 11.37 3.20
CA ASP A 120 12.51 12.01 4.11
C ASP A 120 13.75 12.51 3.37
N GLN A 121 14.09 11.87 2.28
CA GLN A 121 15.26 12.25 1.49
C GLN A 121 14.92 13.23 0.38
N GLY A 122 13.66 13.68 0.32
CA GLY A 122 13.24 14.66 -0.67
C GLY A 122 12.99 14.08 -2.04
N ALA A 123 12.86 12.77 -2.15
CA ALA A 123 12.59 12.13 -3.44
C ALA A 123 11.17 12.44 -3.87
N THR A 124 11.00 12.78 -5.13
CA THR A 124 9.69 13.12 -5.68
C THR A 124 9.22 12.11 -6.72
N ASP A 125 10.07 11.18 -7.10
CA ASP A 125 9.70 10.18 -8.10
C ASP A 125 9.10 8.97 -7.42
N TYR A 126 8.06 8.40 -8.04
CA TYR A 126 7.45 7.17 -7.58
C TYR A 126 7.95 6.02 -8.41
N GLY A 127 8.14 4.86 -7.78
CA GLY A 127 8.43 3.64 -8.50
C GLY A 127 7.16 2.95 -8.92
N GLN A 128 7.26 2.04 -9.87
CA GLN A 128 6.12 1.24 -10.31
C GLN A 128 6.38 -0.19 -9.90
N ILE A 129 5.38 -0.84 -9.29
CA ILE A 129 5.55 -2.27 -8.98
C ILE A 129 5.44 -3.05 -10.28
N PRO A 130 6.02 -4.27 -10.34
CA PRO A 130 5.94 -5.06 -11.58
C PRO A 130 4.49 -5.32 -11.95
N SER A 131 4.18 -5.17 -13.23
CA SER A 131 2.82 -5.40 -13.72
C SER A 131 2.49 -6.88 -13.85
N SER A 132 3.47 -7.75 -13.65
CA SER A 132 3.28 -9.20 -13.66
C SER A 132 4.24 -9.81 -12.66
N GLY A 133 4.06 -11.09 -12.38
CA GLY A 133 4.90 -11.78 -11.41
C GLY A 133 4.14 -11.98 -10.10
N ASP A 134 4.76 -12.73 -9.22
CA ASP A 134 4.13 -13.08 -7.95
C ASP A 134 4.53 -12.10 -6.84
N THR A 135 4.14 -12.43 -5.62
CA THR A 135 4.44 -11.59 -4.46
C THR A 135 5.95 -11.43 -4.28
N GLN A 136 6.72 -12.46 -4.57
CA GLN A 136 8.17 -12.41 -4.46
C GLN A 136 8.77 -11.38 -5.41
N ALA A 137 8.26 -11.29 -6.63
CA ALA A 137 8.74 -10.32 -7.58
C ALA A 137 8.50 -8.89 -7.08
N ILE A 138 7.33 -8.65 -6.50
CA ILE A 138 7.02 -7.33 -5.95
C ILE A 138 7.92 -7.05 -4.75
N ALA A 139 8.11 -8.04 -3.87
CA ALA A 139 8.94 -7.87 -2.70
C ALA A 139 10.37 -7.50 -3.08
N CYS A 140 10.90 -8.08 -4.16
CA CYS A 140 12.24 -7.74 -4.62
C CYS A 140 12.35 -6.27 -5.02
N VAL A 141 11.34 -5.76 -5.72
CA VAL A 141 11.35 -4.35 -6.13
C VAL A 141 11.29 -3.44 -4.92
N LEU A 142 10.42 -3.77 -3.95
CA LEU A 142 10.30 -2.96 -2.74
C LEU A 142 11.59 -3.01 -1.91
N GLN A 143 12.23 -4.17 -1.83
CA GLN A 143 13.47 -4.30 -1.08
C GLN A 143 14.60 -3.51 -1.75
N GLU A 144 14.67 -3.54 -3.08
CA GLU A 144 15.67 -2.73 -3.79
C GLU A 144 15.46 -1.26 -3.51
N HIS A 145 14.22 -0.82 -3.43
CA HIS A 145 13.91 0.57 -3.09
C HIS A 145 14.45 0.93 -1.70
N ILE A 146 14.23 0.04 -0.72
CA ILE A 146 14.75 0.27 0.62
C ILE A 146 16.27 0.33 0.60
N ASP A 147 16.92 -0.59 -0.09
CA ASP A 147 18.37 -0.65 -0.15
C ASP A 147 18.93 0.61 -0.79
N ASP A 148 18.31 1.10 -1.84
CA ASP A 148 18.76 2.31 -2.51
C ASP A 148 18.62 3.54 -1.60
N MET A 149 17.54 3.59 -0.83
CA MET A 149 17.29 4.74 0.05
C MET A 149 18.16 4.72 1.29
N ASP A 150 18.66 3.55 1.68
CA ASP A 150 19.47 3.41 2.87
C ASP A 150 20.93 3.78 2.67
N GLU A 151 21.36 4.06 1.46
CA GLU A 151 22.77 4.38 1.22
C GLU A 151 23.15 5.81 1.45
#